data_c39dc6ea2eeb30c8674d39716cc7205a
#
_entry.id   c39dc6ea2eeb30c8674d39716cc7205a
#
_cell.length_a   1.000
_cell.length_b   1.000
_cell.length_c   1.000
_cell.angle_alpha   90.00
_cell.angle_beta   90.00
_cell.angle_gamma   90.00
#
_symmetry.space_group_name_H-M   'P 1'
#
loop_
_entity.id
_entity.type
_entity.pdbx_description
1 polymer ?
#
loop_
_entity_poly.entity_id
_entity_poly.type
_entity_poly.pdbx_seq_one_letter_code
_entity_poly.pdbx_strand_id
1 'polypeptide(L)'
;LQAKILQAVDIQPNEVVLEIGTGTGYLTVLIAQLAQQVISVEIVPELSAQAQQNLAAFNNISLQVGDASKGWQLDDRVDVIVATAAFVNTPDELLNLLNVGGRMLVAVGEAPAMNVQLIHRVTEREWQSKTVFETVMPHIINAEPKAKFEF
;
A
#
# COMPACT_ATOMS: atom_id res chain seq x y z
N LEU A 1 1.92 -8.56 -11.98
CA LEU A 1 1.60 -7.35 -11.22
C LEU A 1 2.63 -7.05 -10.14
N GLN A 2 3.02 -8.03 -9.33
CA GLN A 2 4.00 -7.81 -8.26
C GLN A 2 5.35 -7.31 -8.80
N ALA A 3 5.82 -7.84 -9.92
CA ALA A 3 7.06 -7.40 -10.55
C ALA A 3 6.99 -5.92 -10.97
N LYS A 4 5.86 -5.49 -11.53
CA LYS A 4 5.64 -4.08 -11.92
C LYS A 4 5.61 -3.17 -10.69
N ILE A 5 4.97 -3.61 -9.60
CA ILE A 5 4.93 -2.86 -8.34
C ILE A 5 6.34 -2.65 -7.80
N LEU A 6 7.10 -3.72 -7.66
CA LEU A 6 8.46 -3.67 -7.11
C LEU A 6 9.38 -2.82 -7.96
N GLN A 7 9.28 -2.91 -9.28
CA GLN A 7 10.06 -2.12 -10.21
C GLN A 7 9.74 -0.63 -10.09
N ALA A 8 8.45 -0.29 -9.93
CA ALA A 8 8.01 1.10 -9.84
C ALA A 8 8.45 1.77 -8.54
N VAL A 9 8.37 1.06 -7.40
CA VAL A 9 8.70 1.63 -6.08
C VAL A 9 10.20 1.66 -5.80
N ASP A 10 10.98 0.77 -6.41
CA ASP A 10 12.44 0.71 -6.28
C ASP A 10 12.92 0.79 -4.83
N ILE A 11 12.49 -0.17 -4.00
CA ILE A 11 12.75 -0.18 -2.57
C ILE A 11 14.25 -0.33 -2.30
N GLN A 12 14.77 0.51 -1.38
CA GLN A 12 16.16 0.49 -0.97
C GLN A 12 16.34 -0.23 0.38
N PRO A 13 17.54 -0.80 0.65
CA PRO A 13 17.76 -1.63 1.86
C PRO A 13 17.60 -0.90 3.19
N ASN A 14 17.67 0.43 3.21
CA ASN A 14 17.52 1.25 4.43
C ASN A 14 16.11 1.81 4.60
N GLU A 15 15.17 1.42 3.74
CA GLU A 15 13.82 1.98 3.76
C GLU A 15 12.85 1.13 4.57
N VAL A 16 11.91 1.82 5.22
CA VAL A 16 10.76 1.23 5.93
C VAL A 16 9.53 1.33 5.04
N VAL A 17 8.85 0.22 4.84
CA VAL A 17 7.70 0.11 3.95
C VAL A 17 6.43 -0.19 4.74
N LEU A 18 5.35 0.54 4.43
CA LEU A 18 4.00 0.21 4.87
C LEU A 18 3.26 -0.45 3.70
N GLU A 19 2.84 -1.68 3.88
CA GLU A 19 2.00 -2.41 2.92
C GLU A 19 0.55 -2.41 3.40
N ILE A 20 -0.38 -2.02 2.53
CA ILE A 20 -1.82 -2.08 2.77
C ILE A 20 -2.38 -3.24 1.97
N GLY A 21 -2.84 -4.28 2.66
CA GLY A 21 -3.36 -5.50 2.04
C GLY A 21 -2.33 -6.62 2.02
N THR A 22 -2.11 -7.25 3.16
CA THR A 22 -1.16 -8.36 3.30
C THR A 22 -1.56 -9.57 2.44
N GLY A 23 -2.84 -9.89 2.41
CA GLY A 23 -3.34 -11.12 1.79
C GLY A 23 -2.65 -12.34 2.39
N THR A 24 -2.14 -13.21 1.53
CA THR A 24 -1.38 -14.41 1.95
C THR A 24 0.08 -14.12 2.25
N GLY A 25 0.55 -12.90 2.01
CA GLY A 25 1.91 -12.48 2.33
C GLY A 25 2.93 -12.65 1.21
N TYR A 26 2.51 -13.00 0.00
CA TYR A 26 3.45 -13.22 -1.12
C TYR A 26 4.24 -11.95 -1.46
N LEU A 27 3.56 -10.83 -1.67
CA LEU A 27 4.23 -9.56 -1.93
C LEU A 27 5.02 -9.08 -0.71
N THR A 28 4.50 -9.34 0.50
CA THR A 28 5.18 -8.98 1.75
C THR A 28 6.56 -9.61 1.83
N VAL A 29 6.71 -10.89 1.44
CA VAL A 29 8.01 -11.58 1.38
C VAL A 29 8.97 -10.84 0.44
N LEU A 30 8.51 -10.50 -0.75
CA LEU A 30 9.33 -9.82 -1.75
C LEU A 30 9.79 -8.45 -1.24
N ILE A 31 8.89 -7.70 -0.62
CA ILE A 31 9.23 -6.40 -0.02
C ILE A 31 10.23 -6.58 1.12
N ALA A 32 10.02 -7.57 1.99
CA ALA A 32 10.90 -7.81 3.14
C ALA A 32 12.33 -8.17 2.73
N GLN A 33 12.50 -8.81 1.58
CA GLN A 33 13.84 -9.12 1.05
C GLN A 33 14.59 -7.87 0.58
N LEU A 34 13.87 -6.79 0.27
CA LEU A 34 14.44 -5.56 -0.27
C LEU A 34 14.56 -4.47 0.78
N ALA A 35 13.63 -4.38 1.73
CA ALA A 35 13.50 -3.30 2.69
C ALA A 35 14.24 -3.59 4.01
N GLN A 36 14.45 -2.54 4.79
CA GLN A 36 14.91 -2.68 6.17
C GLN A 36 13.83 -3.28 7.05
N GLN A 37 12.60 -2.80 6.91
CA GLN A 37 11.44 -3.24 7.69
C GLN A 37 10.17 -3.09 6.87
N VAL A 38 9.23 -4.02 7.06
CA VAL A 38 7.89 -3.96 6.49
C VAL A 38 6.86 -3.98 7.61
N ILE A 39 5.94 -3.02 7.57
CA ILE A 39 4.72 -3.01 8.36
C ILE A 39 3.60 -3.34 7.38
N SER A 40 2.90 -4.45 7.58
CA SER A 40 1.85 -4.90 6.68
C SER A 40 0.51 -5.00 7.41
N VAL A 41 -0.51 -4.37 6.85
CA VAL A 41 -1.83 -4.24 7.45
C VAL A 41 -2.85 -5.03 6.64
N GLU A 42 -3.64 -5.86 7.32
CA GLU A 42 -4.70 -6.67 6.72
C GLU A 42 -6.00 -6.49 7.52
N ILE A 43 -7.10 -6.21 6.82
CA ILE A 43 -8.41 -6.05 7.47
C ILE A 43 -9.04 -7.38 7.87
N VAL A 44 -8.72 -8.48 7.16
CA VAL A 44 -9.28 -9.82 7.41
C VAL A 44 -8.37 -10.59 8.37
N PRO A 45 -8.80 -10.83 9.63
CA PRO A 45 -7.95 -11.47 10.63
C PRO A 45 -7.46 -12.86 10.21
N GLU A 46 -8.29 -13.64 9.53
CA GLU A 46 -7.96 -14.99 9.08
C GLU A 46 -6.82 -14.99 8.04
N LEU A 47 -6.82 -14.00 7.14
CA LEU A 47 -5.74 -13.83 6.17
C LEU A 47 -4.45 -13.41 6.86
N SER A 48 -4.52 -12.52 7.84
CA SER A 48 -3.35 -12.10 8.60
C SER A 48 -2.75 -13.28 9.39
N ALA A 49 -3.59 -14.12 10.01
CA ALA A 49 -3.12 -15.30 10.72
C ALA A 49 -2.44 -16.30 9.79
N GLN A 50 -2.98 -16.49 8.59
CA GLN A 50 -2.38 -17.35 7.57
C GLN A 50 -1.04 -16.79 7.09
N ALA A 51 -0.97 -15.48 6.85
CA ALA A 51 0.25 -14.80 6.46
C ALA A 51 1.32 -14.91 7.55
N GLN A 52 0.94 -14.83 8.83
CA GLN A 52 1.86 -14.96 9.94
C GLN A 52 2.60 -16.30 9.92
N GLN A 53 1.90 -17.38 9.57
CA GLN A 53 2.54 -18.70 9.41
C GLN A 53 3.52 -18.72 8.23
N ASN A 54 3.12 -18.14 7.08
CA ASN A 54 3.93 -18.09 5.87
C ASN A 54 5.17 -17.20 6.02
N LEU A 55 5.11 -16.21 6.90
CA LEU A 55 6.14 -15.18 7.08
C LEU A 55 7.00 -15.37 8.32
N ALA A 56 6.81 -16.48 9.05
CA ALA A 56 7.47 -16.73 10.34
C ALA A 56 9.00 -16.75 10.27
N ALA A 57 9.58 -17.06 9.10
CA ALA A 57 11.04 -17.07 8.91
C ALA A 57 11.67 -15.67 8.78
N PHE A 58 10.85 -14.63 8.61
CA PHE A 58 11.32 -13.26 8.43
C PHE A 58 11.25 -12.50 9.75
N ASN A 59 12.34 -11.82 10.10
CA ASN A 59 12.44 -11.06 11.36
C ASN A 59 12.21 -9.56 11.18
N ASN A 60 11.98 -9.08 9.96
CA ASN A 60 11.79 -7.66 9.64
C ASN A 60 10.36 -7.33 9.20
N ILE A 61 9.39 -8.19 9.50
CA ILE A 61 7.97 -7.99 9.14
C ILE A 61 7.16 -7.84 10.42
N SER A 62 6.35 -6.78 10.47
CA SER A 62 5.32 -6.57 11.49
C SER A 62 3.95 -6.69 10.82
N LEU A 63 3.18 -7.71 11.18
CA LEU A 63 1.81 -7.91 10.70
C LEU A 63 0.83 -7.26 11.66
N GLN A 64 -0.07 -6.45 11.14
CA GLN A 64 -1.11 -5.77 11.91
C GLN A 64 -2.47 -6.01 11.28
N VAL A 65 -3.50 -6.12 12.11
CA VAL A 65 -4.88 -6.33 11.67
C VAL A 65 -5.67 -5.06 11.91
N GLY A 66 -6.37 -4.60 10.88
CA GLY A 66 -7.24 -3.45 11.00
C GLY A 66 -7.60 -2.83 9.67
N ASP A 67 -8.37 -1.76 9.74
CA ASP A 67 -8.88 -1.01 8.60
C ASP A 67 -8.00 0.21 8.35
N ALA A 68 -7.24 0.17 7.24
CA ALA A 68 -6.38 1.27 6.81
C ALA A 68 -7.03 2.14 5.72
N SER A 69 -8.31 1.97 5.42
CA SER A 69 -8.99 2.71 4.35
C SER A 69 -8.96 4.23 4.55
N LYS A 70 -8.87 4.68 5.80
CA LYS A 70 -8.85 6.11 6.18
C LYS A 70 -7.59 6.49 6.95
N GLY A 71 -6.51 5.75 6.74
CA GLY A 71 -5.24 5.99 7.39
C GLY A 71 -4.84 4.88 8.34
N TRP A 72 -3.67 5.00 8.89
CA TRP A 72 -3.12 4.06 9.87
C TRP A 72 -2.27 4.82 10.88
N GLN A 73 -2.28 4.36 12.11
CA GLN A 73 -1.46 4.98 13.15
C GLN A 73 -0.09 4.30 13.21
N LEU A 74 0.95 5.10 13.01
CA LEU A 74 2.35 4.68 13.06
C LEU A 74 3.09 5.51 14.11
N ASP A 75 4.11 4.90 14.73
CA ASP A 75 4.99 5.60 15.66
C ASP A 75 5.89 6.59 14.91
N ASP A 76 6.37 6.18 13.73
CA ASP A 76 7.22 7.00 12.86
C ASP A 76 6.66 6.99 11.43
N ARG A 77 6.99 8.03 10.67
CA ARG A 77 6.71 8.06 9.23
C ARG A 77 7.51 6.97 8.51
N VAL A 78 7.03 6.58 7.33
CA VAL A 78 7.65 5.55 6.50
C VAL A 78 8.20 6.14 5.20
N ASP A 79 9.06 5.39 4.52
CA ASP A 79 9.67 5.82 3.27
C ASP A 79 8.85 5.43 2.04
N VAL A 80 8.16 4.30 2.10
CA VAL A 80 7.38 3.75 1.00
C VAL A 80 6.06 3.23 1.50
N ILE A 81 5.00 3.50 0.76
CA ILE A 81 3.69 2.87 0.97
C ILE A 81 3.30 2.12 -0.30
N VAL A 82 2.93 0.86 -0.15
CA VAL A 82 2.43 0.03 -1.25
C VAL A 82 1.02 -0.41 -0.90
N ALA A 83 0.04 0.03 -1.69
CA ALA A 83 -1.35 -0.39 -1.54
C ALA A 83 -1.70 -1.39 -2.63
N THR A 84 -2.17 -2.58 -2.23
CA THR A 84 -2.57 -3.66 -3.14
C THR A 84 -4.08 -3.72 -3.34
N ALA A 85 -4.78 -2.67 -2.95
CA ALA A 85 -6.20 -2.45 -3.22
C ALA A 85 -6.39 -1.05 -3.77
N ALA A 86 -7.44 -0.85 -4.56
CA ALA A 86 -7.69 0.44 -5.20
C ALA A 86 -8.47 1.39 -4.30
N PHE A 87 -8.24 2.67 -4.49
CA PHE A 87 -9.01 3.75 -3.88
C PHE A 87 -9.79 4.49 -4.96
N VAL A 88 -10.98 4.99 -4.63
CA VAL A 88 -11.74 5.84 -5.56
C VAL A 88 -11.00 7.15 -5.80
N ASN A 89 -10.50 7.73 -4.72
CA ASN A 89 -9.70 8.96 -4.74
C ASN A 89 -8.37 8.73 -4.02
N THR A 90 -7.39 9.57 -4.29
CA THR A 90 -6.10 9.52 -3.63
C THR A 90 -6.26 9.62 -2.10
N PRO A 91 -5.72 8.67 -1.32
CA PRO A 91 -5.90 8.67 0.14
C PRO A 91 -4.90 9.61 0.82
N ASP A 92 -5.30 10.85 1.05
CA ASP A 92 -4.43 11.87 1.66
C ASP A 92 -3.95 11.49 3.06
N GLU A 93 -4.77 10.78 3.82
CA GLU A 93 -4.42 10.31 5.16
C GLU A 93 -3.21 9.34 5.13
N LEU A 94 -3.11 8.52 4.09
CA LEU A 94 -1.96 7.63 3.91
C LEU A 94 -0.73 8.41 3.41
N LEU A 95 -0.92 9.36 2.52
CA LEU A 95 0.18 10.19 2.01
C LEU A 95 0.90 10.93 3.14
N ASN A 96 0.19 11.39 4.15
CA ASN A 96 0.76 12.10 5.29
C ASN A 96 1.64 11.21 6.18
N LEU A 97 1.60 9.90 6.02
CA LEU A 97 2.47 8.96 6.73
C LEU A 97 3.87 8.86 6.11
N LEU A 98 4.07 9.43 4.93
CA LEU A 98 5.35 9.39 4.24
C LEU A 98 6.34 10.43 4.80
N ASN A 99 7.60 10.03 4.91
CA ASN A 99 8.70 10.96 5.04
C ASN A 99 8.79 11.86 3.80
N VAL A 100 9.34 13.06 3.96
CA VAL A 100 9.74 13.86 2.80
C VAL A 100 10.77 13.08 2.01
N GLY A 101 10.59 13.00 0.69
CA GLY A 101 11.36 12.14 -0.18
C GLY A 101 10.81 10.72 -0.31
N GLY A 102 9.79 10.36 0.48
CA GLY A 102 9.11 9.08 0.38
C GLY A 102 8.13 9.04 -0.78
N ARG A 103 7.57 7.85 -1.03
CA ARG A 103 6.67 7.63 -2.16
C ARG A 103 5.61 6.57 -1.85
N MET A 104 4.46 6.71 -2.51
CA MET A 104 3.37 5.76 -2.41
C MET A 104 2.98 5.25 -3.80
N LEU A 105 2.82 3.94 -3.91
CA LEU A 105 2.20 3.30 -5.06
C LEU A 105 0.76 2.94 -4.71
N VAL A 106 -0.19 3.43 -5.50
CA VAL A 106 -1.62 3.22 -5.26
C VAL A 106 -2.41 3.22 -6.57
N ALA A 107 -3.36 2.30 -6.69
CA ALA A 107 -4.34 2.33 -7.79
C ALA A 107 -5.51 3.24 -7.41
N VAL A 108 -5.86 4.16 -8.30
CA VAL A 108 -6.92 5.15 -8.08
C VAL A 108 -7.90 5.09 -9.23
N GLY A 109 -9.19 5.16 -8.92
CA GLY A 109 -10.28 5.20 -9.88
C GLY A 109 -11.27 4.07 -9.72
N GLU A 110 -12.05 3.86 -10.77
CA GLU A 110 -13.07 2.83 -10.86
C GLU A 110 -12.92 2.04 -12.15
N ALA A 111 -13.35 0.76 -12.13
CA ALA A 111 -13.35 -0.05 -13.33
C ALA A 111 -14.14 0.65 -14.49
N PRO A 112 -13.79 0.43 -15.76
CA PRO A 112 -12.88 -0.61 -16.26
C PRO A 112 -11.39 -0.28 -16.23
N ALA A 113 -11.01 0.97 -15.98
CA ALA A 113 -9.60 1.37 -15.99
C ALA A 113 -9.25 2.12 -14.71
N MET A 114 -8.27 1.61 -14.00
CA MET A 114 -7.67 2.25 -12.84
C MET A 114 -6.23 2.62 -13.13
N ASN A 115 -5.82 3.80 -12.68
CA ASN A 115 -4.46 4.27 -12.86
C ASN A 115 -3.64 3.94 -11.61
N VAL A 116 -2.58 3.17 -11.78
CA VAL A 116 -1.60 2.97 -10.74
C VAL A 116 -0.65 4.16 -10.76
N GLN A 117 -0.67 4.91 -9.67
CA GLN A 117 0.08 6.13 -9.52
C GLN A 117 1.25 5.92 -8.56
N LEU A 118 2.38 6.51 -8.89
CA LEU A 118 3.50 6.67 -7.99
C LEU A 118 3.53 8.12 -7.55
N ILE A 119 3.31 8.37 -6.26
CA ILE A 119 3.19 9.69 -5.68
C ILE A 119 4.39 9.94 -4.76
N HIS A 120 5.19 10.94 -5.10
CA HIS A 120 6.35 11.35 -4.31
C HIS A 120 5.99 12.53 -3.40
N ARG A 121 6.41 12.47 -2.15
CA ARG A 121 6.39 13.62 -1.25
C ARG A 121 7.67 14.42 -1.47
N VAL A 122 7.55 15.57 -2.15
CA VAL A 122 8.69 16.40 -2.52
C VAL A 122 9.13 17.28 -1.33
N THR A 123 8.15 17.94 -0.68
CA THR A 123 8.32 18.69 0.55
C THR A 123 7.21 18.30 1.54
N GLU A 124 7.16 18.93 2.71
CA GLU A 124 6.10 18.68 3.68
C GLU A 124 4.69 18.89 3.11
N ARG A 125 4.54 19.78 2.11
CA ARG A 125 3.25 20.18 1.56
C ARG A 125 3.14 20.02 0.04
N GLU A 126 4.16 19.48 -0.63
CA GLU A 126 4.19 19.34 -2.07
C GLU A 126 4.34 17.89 -2.49
N TRP A 127 3.57 17.48 -3.49
CA TRP A 127 3.48 16.12 -3.99
C TRP A 127 3.62 16.13 -5.50
N GLN A 128 4.26 15.11 -6.04
CA GLN A 128 4.30 14.85 -7.48
C GLN A 128 3.76 13.46 -7.75
N SER A 129 2.87 13.35 -8.73
CA SER A 129 2.19 12.11 -9.08
C SER A 129 2.41 11.81 -10.55
N LYS A 130 2.66 10.54 -10.86
CA LYS A 130 2.67 10.05 -12.24
C LYS A 130 1.97 8.71 -12.34
N THR A 131 1.26 8.48 -13.45
CA THR A 131 0.72 7.17 -13.77
C THR A 131 1.83 6.28 -14.29
N VAL A 132 2.03 5.12 -13.64
CA VAL A 132 3.08 4.17 -14.02
C VAL A 132 2.56 3.02 -14.86
N PHE A 133 1.31 2.59 -14.65
CA PHE A 133 0.59 1.63 -15.49
C PHE A 133 -0.90 1.65 -15.16
N GLU A 134 -1.69 0.97 -15.99
CA GLU A 134 -3.12 0.77 -15.77
C GLU A 134 -3.38 -0.66 -15.35
N THR A 135 -4.39 -0.86 -14.51
CA THR A 135 -4.82 -2.17 -14.05
C THR A 135 -6.24 -2.11 -13.51
N VAL A 136 -6.76 -3.27 -13.11
CA VAL A 136 -8.00 -3.37 -12.34
C VAL A 136 -7.69 -4.13 -11.08
N MET A 137 -8.01 -3.53 -9.93
CA MET A 137 -7.85 -4.11 -8.60
C MET A 137 -9.17 -4.01 -7.84
N PRO A 138 -9.44 -4.94 -6.89
CA PRO A 138 -10.52 -4.73 -5.94
C PRO A 138 -10.30 -3.44 -5.14
N HIS A 139 -11.38 -2.72 -4.88
CA HIS A 139 -11.31 -1.57 -3.99
C HIS A 139 -11.03 -2.02 -2.56
N ILE A 140 -10.33 -1.16 -1.81
CA ILE A 140 -10.11 -1.38 -0.40
C ILE A 140 -11.45 -1.43 0.33
N ILE A 141 -11.60 -2.36 1.26
CA ILE A 141 -12.81 -2.51 2.05
C ILE A 141 -13.02 -1.23 2.89
N ASN A 142 -14.24 -0.74 2.94
CA ASN A 142 -14.70 0.49 3.61
C ASN A 142 -14.33 1.80 2.89
N ALA A 143 -13.76 1.73 1.69
CA ALA A 143 -13.56 2.88 0.81
C ALA A 143 -13.99 2.57 -0.62
N GLU A 144 -14.97 1.69 -0.80
CA GLU A 144 -15.53 1.32 -2.09
C GLU A 144 -16.29 2.50 -2.71
N PRO A 145 -16.49 2.49 -4.05
CA PRO A 145 -17.34 3.48 -4.69
C PRO A 145 -18.76 3.47 -4.10
N LYS A 146 -19.34 4.66 -3.98
CA LYS A 146 -20.75 4.76 -3.57
C LYS A 146 -21.65 4.18 -4.66
N ALA A 147 -22.73 3.50 -4.23
CA ALA A 147 -23.74 3.02 -5.15
C ALA A 147 -24.35 4.19 -5.93
N LYS A 148 -24.47 4.01 -7.24
CA LYS A 148 -25.15 4.96 -8.12
C LYS A 148 -26.60 4.55 -8.25
N PHE A 149 -27.51 5.49 -8.04
CA PHE A 149 -28.93 5.26 -8.31
C PHE A 149 -29.19 5.60 -9.77
N GLU A 150 -29.79 4.63 -10.49
CA GLU A 150 -30.34 4.86 -11.83
C GLU A 150 -31.85 4.96 -11.73
N PHE A 151 -32.41 5.96 -12.36
CA PHE A 151 -33.86 6.18 -12.43
C PHE A 151 -34.38 5.82 -13.81
#